data_c95d2a512c1e15de05fc7bcce674926d
#
_entry.id   c95d2a512c1e15de05fc7bcce674926d
#
_cell.length_a   1.000
_cell.length_b   1.000
_cell.length_c   1.000
_cell.angle_alpha   90.00
_cell.angle_beta   90.00
_cell.angle_gamma   90.00
#
_symmetry.space_group_name_H-M   'P 1'
#
loop_
_entity.id
_entity.type
_entity.pdbx_description
1 polymer ?
#
loop_
_entity_poly.entity_id
_entity_poly.type
_entity_poly.pdbx_seq_one_letter_code
_entity_poly.pdbx_strand_id
1 'polypeptide(L)'
;MLKLIIKILEVFTLDYIPKFPISMRTRLFYIILPLRKYRDKIRMSKPVNQVTYQERVEFAKVSRDGINYSGIKLNEFHPDIEITKMENAKFNTHKLSPKNPKTDAYAIYFHGGGYYYGSVISHKNLLSQITASINMVTYIFEYRLSPEAVFPNAHDDAKEIVTFLDNIEEGKNSIWIGESAGGGLATGLCVDDKFQLRPKKLVLMSPWLDLSDKNKDRNFLKNKDILILLDGMHMMGEYYSG
;
A
#
# COMPACT_ATOMS: atom_id res chain seq x y z
N MET A 1 -18.02 -16.45 -22.78
CA MET A 1 -18.84 -15.29 -22.40
C MET A 1 -18.31 -14.60 -21.15
N LEU A 2 -18.19 -15.26 -19.99
CA LEU A 2 -17.69 -14.65 -18.75
C LEU A 2 -16.28 -14.03 -18.87
N LYS A 3 -15.33 -14.71 -19.52
CA LYS A 3 -13.96 -14.19 -19.76
C LYS A 3 -13.95 -12.93 -20.64
N LEU A 4 -14.88 -12.82 -21.58
CA LEU A 4 -15.05 -11.66 -22.46
C LEU A 4 -15.62 -10.47 -21.68
N ILE A 5 -16.62 -10.72 -20.81
CA ILE A 5 -17.20 -9.70 -19.93
C ILE A 5 -16.16 -9.16 -18.97
N ILE A 6 -15.32 -10.03 -18.36
CA ILE A 6 -14.23 -9.63 -17.49
C ILE A 6 -13.24 -8.74 -18.25
N LYS A 7 -12.85 -9.11 -19.46
CA LYS A 7 -11.93 -8.33 -20.30
C LYS A 7 -12.51 -6.97 -20.72
N ILE A 8 -13.80 -6.93 -21.04
CA ILE A 8 -14.53 -5.69 -21.36
C ILE A 8 -14.56 -4.77 -20.11
N LEU A 9 -14.84 -5.34 -18.94
CA LEU A 9 -14.85 -4.59 -17.67
C LEU A 9 -13.46 -4.07 -17.28
N GLU A 10 -12.40 -4.83 -17.54
CA GLU A 10 -11.01 -4.36 -17.32
C GLU A 10 -10.68 -3.17 -18.21
N VAL A 11 -11.04 -3.21 -19.48
CA VAL A 11 -10.84 -2.09 -20.43
C VAL A 11 -11.67 -0.87 -20.01
N PHE A 12 -12.94 -1.09 -19.62
CA PHE A 12 -13.84 0.00 -19.24
C PHE A 12 -13.41 0.71 -17.93
N THR A 13 -12.86 -0.04 -16.97
CA THR A 13 -12.43 0.53 -15.68
C THR A 13 -11.14 1.34 -15.79
N LEU A 14 -10.19 0.92 -16.61
CA LEU A 14 -8.87 1.52 -16.65
C LEU A 14 -8.76 2.74 -17.58
N ASP A 15 -9.50 2.72 -18.71
CA ASP A 15 -9.37 3.77 -19.71
C ASP A 15 -10.49 4.83 -19.68
N TYR A 16 -11.67 4.52 -19.13
CA TYR A 16 -12.82 5.41 -19.17
C TYR A 16 -13.19 6.08 -17.83
N ILE A 17 -12.97 5.42 -16.70
CA ILE A 17 -13.32 5.99 -15.39
C ILE A 17 -12.64 7.35 -15.12
N PRO A 18 -11.38 7.59 -15.46
CA PRO A 18 -10.73 8.89 -15.24
C PRO A 18 -11.39 10.04 -16.01
N LYS A 19 -12.13 9.78 -17.06
CA LYS A 19 -12.78 10.80 -17.92
C LYS A 19 -14.14 11.27 -17.39
N PHE A 20 -14.71 10.57 -16.39
CA PHE A 20 -16.01 10.93 -15.83
C PHE A 20 -15.87 11.88 -14.63
N PRO A 21 -16.91 12.69 -14.30
CA PRO A 21 -16.98 13.45 -13.05
C PRO A 21 -16.77 12.56 -11.83
N ILE A 22 -16.15 13.09 -10.77
CA ILE A 22 -15.83 12.32 -9.55
C ILE A 22 -17.02 11.54 -9.00
N SER A 23 -18.20 12.16 -8.95
CA SER A 23 -19.44 11.50 -8.47
C SER A 23 -19.84 10.28 -9.32
N MET A 24 -19.62 10.35 -10.63
CA MET A 24 -19.93 9.27 -11.57
C MET A 24 -18.86 8.18 -11.50
N ARG A 25 -17.58 8.55 -11.35
CA ARG A 25 -16.46 7.61 -11.10
C ARG A 25 -16.72 6.79 -9.85
N THR A 26 -17.14 7.43 -8.75
CA THR A 26 -17.45 6.77 -7.49
C THR A 26 -18.61 5.78 -7.65
N ARG A 27 -19.69 6.16 -8.36
CA ARG A 27 -20.84 5.27 -8.60
C ARG A 27 -20.43 4.06 -9.45
N LEU A 28 -19.66 4.25 -10.52
CA LEU A 28 -19.15 3.17 -11.35
C LEU A 28 -18.22 2.24 -10.56
N PHE A 29 -17.39 2.80 -9.69
CA PHE A 29 -16.54 2.03 -8.80
C PHE A 29 -17.36 1.08 -7.92
N TYR A 30 -18.44 1.55 -7.29
CA TYR A 30 -19.32 0.71 -6.47
C TYR A 30 -20.08 -0.36 -7.29
N ILE A 31 -20.33 -0.13 -8.55
CA ILE A 31 -20.97 -1.13 -9.44
C ILE A 31 -19.96 -2.22 -9.86
N ILE A 32 -18.71 -1.84 -10.11
CA ILE A 32 -17.68 -2.72 -10.67
C ILE A 32 -16.96 -3.51 -9.58
N LEU A 33 -16.83 -2.95 -8.40
CA LEU A 33 -16.10 -3.56 -7.29
C LEU A 33 -16.60 -4.97 -6.90
N PRO A 34 -17.92 -5.25 -6.80
CA PRO A 34 -18.44 -6.59 -6.57
C PRO A 34 -18.03 -7.60 -7.63
N LEU A 35 -17.93 -7.17 -8.91
CA LEU A 35 -17.49 -8.02 -10.02
C LEU A 35 -16.00 -8.35 -9.91
N ARG A 36 -15.18 -7.39 -9.48
CA ARG A 36 -13.77 -7.60 -9.17
C ARG A 36 -13.60 -8.60 -8.02
N LYS A 37 -14.39 -8.45 -6.95
CA LYS A 37 -14.41 -9.37 -5.81
C LYS A 37 -14.76 -10.80 -6.24
N TYR A 38 -15.74 -10.97 -7.13
CA TYR A 38 -16.11 -12.28 -7.69
C TYR A 38 -14.98 -12.89 -8.54
N ARG A 39 -14.30 -12.09 -9.36
CA ARG A 39 -13.13 -12.52 -10.13
C ARG A 39 -11.99 -12.99 -9.23
N ASP A 40 -11.68 -12.21 -8.19
CA ASP A 40 -10.59 -12.53 -7.27
C ASP A 40 -10.91 -13.80 -6.46
N LYS A 41 -12.17 -14.01 -6.09
CA LYS A 41 -12.65 -15.27 -5.48
C LYS A 41 -12.45 -16.49 -6.39
N ILE A 42 -12.68 -16.36 -7.70
CA ILE A 42 -12.41 -17.44 -8.67
C ILE A 42 -10.90 -17.71 -8.78
N ARG A 43 -10.07 -16.66 -8.79
CA ARG A 43 -8.60 -16.80 -8.83
C ARG A 43 -8.03 -17.46 -7.57
N MET A 44 -8.67 -17.22 -6.42
CA MET A 44 -8.28 -17.76 -5.11
C MET A 44 -9.05 -19.04 -4.76
N SER A 45 -9.47 -19.82 -5.75
CA SER A 45 -10.33 -21.00 -5.55
C SER A 45 -9.64 -22.17 -4.86
N LYS A 46 -8.29 -22.20 -4.82
CA LYS A 46 -7.52 -23.19 -4.08
C LYS A 46 -7.35 -22.77 -2.62
N PRO A 47 -7.50 -23.67 -1.65
CA PRO A 47 -7.06 -23.42 -0.27
C PRO A 47 -5.58 -23.03 -0.22
N VAL A 48 -5.20 -22.14 0.67
CA VAL A 48 -3.82 -21.60 0.73
C VAL A 48 -2.77 -22.70 0.89
N ASN A 49 -3.07 -23.73 1.67
CA ASN A 49 -2.19 -24.88 1.87
C ASN A 49 -2.00 -25.77 0.62
N GLN A 50 -2.79 -25.58 -0.44
CA GLN A 50 -2.66 -26.27 -1.72
C GLN A 50 -2.00 -25.40 -2.80
N VAL A 51 -1.67 -24.15 -2.50
CA VAL A 51 -1.01 -23.23 -3.42
C VAL A 51 0.49 -23.36 -3.25
N THR A 52 1.18 -23.77 -4.31
CA THR A 52 2.65 -23.90 -4.30
C THR A 52 3.32 -22.53 -4.15
N TYR A 53 4.56 -22.51 -3.68
CA TYR A 53 5.35 -21.27 -3.59
C TYR A 53 5.43 -20.55 -4.95
N GLN A 54 5.62 -21.30 -6.03
CA GLN A 54 5.71 -20.73 -7.38
C GLN A 54 4.40 -20.06 -7.84
N GLU A 55 3.26 -20.68 -7.54
CA GLU A 55 1.95 -20.09 -7.81
C GLU A 55 1.72 -18.81 -6.97
N ARG A 56 2.22 -18.77 -5.72
CA ARG A 56 2.15 -17.58 -4.86
C ARG A 56 2.93 -16.41 -5.45
N VAL A 57 4.17 -16.67 -5.89
CA VAL A 57 5.04 -15.66 -6.52
C VAL A 57 4.44 -15.14 -7.83
N GLU A 58 3.94 -16.03 -8.68
CA GLU A 58 3.32 -15.63 -9.95
C GLU A 58 2.06 -14.78 -9.72
N PHE A 59 1.23 -15.16 -8.77
CA PHE A 59 0.05 -14.38 -8.40
C PHE A 59 0.41 -13.01 -7.83
N ALA A 60 1.48 -12.94 -7.01
CA ALA A 60 2.01 -11.68 -6.50
C ALA A 60 2.45 -10.76 -7.63
N LYS A 61 3.21 -11.28 -8.60
CA LYS A 61 3.69 -10.54 -9.76
C LYS A 61 2.54 -9.95 -10.55
N VAL A 62 1.56 -10.75 -10.92
CA VAL A 62 0.37 -10.28 -11.66
C VAL A 62 -0.38 -9.20 -10.90
N SER A 63 -0.49 -9.33 -9.56
CA SER A 63 -1.16 -8.33 -8.72
C SER A 63 -0.39 -7.02 -8.66
N ARG A 64 0.94 -7.08 -8.53
CA ARG A 64 1.84 -5.92 -8.51
C ARG A 64 1.83 -5.19 -9.85
N ASP A 65 1.92 -5.93 -10.96
CA ASP A 65 1.85 -5.36 -12.31
C ASP A 65 0.53 -4.63 -12.55
N GLY A 66 -0.58 -5.20 -12.13
CA GLY A 66 -1.90 -4.59 -12.26
C GLY A 66 -2.05 -3.29 -11.44
N ILE A 67 -1.51 -3.26 -10.21
CA ILE A 67 -1.57 -2.08 -9.36
C ILE A 67 -0.62 -0.99 -9.87
N ASN A 68 0.59 -1.36 -10.28
CA ASN A 68 1.56 -0.42 -10.85
C ASN A 68 1.05 0.17 -12.16
N TYR A 69 0.42 -0.65 -13.02
CA TYR A 69 -0.23 -0.15 -14.25
C TYR A 69 -1.30 0.90 -13.93
N SER A 70 -2.13 0.64 -12.93
CA SER A 70 -3.13 1.63 -12.46
C SER A 70 -2.47 2.91 -11.95
N GLY A 71 -1.37 2.80 -11.20
CA GLY A 71 -0.59 3.95 -10.71
C GLY A 71 0.03 4.77 -11.84
N ILE A 72 0.48 4.11 -12.93
CA ILE A 72 1.00 4.80 -14.12
C ILE A 72 -0.12 5.54 -14.86
N LYS A 73 -1.30 4.92 -15.00
CA LYS A 73 -2.45 5.53 -15.69
C LYS A 73 -3.06 6.70 -14.94
N LEU A 74 -3.01 6.67 -13.61
CA LEU A 74 -3.49 7.77 -12.75
C LEU A 74 -2.39 8.82 -12.48
N ASN A 75 -1.48 9.04 -13.39
CA ASN A 75 -0.28 9.86 -13.24
C ASN A 75 -0.58 11.38 -13.18
N GLU A 76 -1.50 11.77 -12.31
CA GLU A 76 -1.88 13.16 -12.05
C GLU A 76 -1.26 13.60 -10.71
N PHE A 77 -0.02 14.11 -10.75
CA PHE A 77 0.63 14.64 -9.55
C PHE A 77 0.17 16.06 -9.25
N HIS A 78 0.24 16.39 -7.96
CA HIS A 78 0.00 17.78 -7.56
C HIS A 78 1.09 18.70 -8.16
N PRO A 79 0.73 19.79 -8.85
CA PRO A 79 1.69 20.60 -9.63
C PRO A 79 2.74 21.32 -8.77
N ASP A 80 2.50 21.48 -7.47
CA ASP A 80 3.42 22.13 -6.55
C ASP A 80 4.32 21.18 -5.79
N ILE A 81 4.29 19.88 -6.15
CA ILE A 81 5.11 18.84 -5.50
C ILE A 81 6.16 18.33 -6.49
N GLU A 82 7.41 18.49 -6.10
CA GLU A 82 8.54 17.86 -6.76
C GLU A 82 8.74 16.45 -6.22
N ILE A 83 8.94 15.49 -7.12
CA ILE A 83 9.17 14.08 -6.76
C ILE A 83 10.55 13.67 -7.25
N THR A 84 11.47 13.41 -6.35
CA THR A 84 12.85 13.00 -6.63
C THR A 84 13.14 11.62 -6.06
N LYS A 85 13.84 10.80 -6.86
CA LYS A 85 14.38 9.52 -6.39
C LYS A 85 15.64 9.78 -5.58
N MET A 86 15.81 9.07 -4.47
CA MET A 86 17.00 9.17 -3.62
C MET A 86 18.04 8.14 -4.04
N GLU A 87 19.13 8.60 -4.67
CA GLU A 87 20.17 7.72 -5.21
C GLU A 87 20.98 6.99 -4.13
N ASN A 88 21.13 7.58 -2.95
CA ASN A 88 21.93 7.01 -1.86
C ASN A 88 21.12 6.11 -0.89
N ALA A 89 19.84 5.92 -1.14
CA ALA A 89 19.02 5.04 -0.33
C ALA A 89 19.16 3.58 -0.81
N LYS A 90 19.33 2.66 0.13
CA LYS A 90 19.42 1.21 -0.17
C LYS A 90 18.15 0.68 -0.84
N PHE A 91 16.99 1.20 -0.43
CA PHE A 91 15.70 0.84 -0.99
C PHE A 91 15.24 1.90 -1.99
N ASN A 92 14.34 1.52 -2.91
CA ASN A 92 13.72 2.48 -3.82
C ASN A 92 12.91 3.51 -3.03
N THR A 93 13.54 4.64 -2.73
CA THR A 93 13.01 5.70 -1.89
C THR A 93 12.82 6.96 -2.72
N HIS A 94 11.69 7.62 -2.55
CA HIS A 94 11.41 8.91 -3.18
C HIS A 94 11.07 9.96 -2.14
N LYS A 95 11.58 11.17 -2.42
CA LYS A 95 11.28 12.39 -1.68
C LYS A 95 10.25 13.19 -2.44
N LEU A 96 9.19 13.62 -1.77
CA LEU A 96 8.18 14.52 -2.26
C LEU A 96 8.33 15.85 -1.52
N SER A 97 8.65 16.90 -2.27
CA SER A 97 8.96 18.21 -1.70
C SER A 97 7.95 19.25 -2.16
N PRO A 98 7.21 19.90 -1.23
CA PRO A 98 6.48 21.12 -1.56
C PRO A 98 7.46 22.23 -1.95
N LYS A 99 7.04 23.14 -2.83
CA LYS A 99 7.87 24.30 -3.22
C LYS A 99 8.32 25.17 -2.04
N ASN A 100 7.45 25.34 -1.05
CA ASN A 100 7.71 26.13 0.15
C ASN A 100 7.16 25.38 1.38
N PRO A 101 7.90 24.43 1.95
CA PRO A 101 7.46 23.69 3.12
C PRO A 101 7.27 24.63 4.32
N LYS A 102 6.19 24.47 5.05
CA LYS A 102 5.84 25.33 6.21
C LYS A 102 6.44 24.88 7.54
N THR A 103 7.16 23.78 7.55
CA THR A 103 7.68 23.18 8.78
C THR A 103 9.02 22.50 8.52
N ASP A 104 9.89 22.49 9.52
CA ASP A 104 11.14 21.71 9.51
C ASP A 104 10.92 20.23 9.81
N ALA A 105 9.70 19.80 10.14
CA ALA A 105 9.38 18.40 10.29
C ALA A 105 9.28 17.72 8.91
N TYR A 106 9.43 16.41 8.91
CA TYR A 106 9.25 15.58 7.71
C TYR A 106 8.30 14.40 7.98
N ALA A 107 7.70 13.88 6.93
CA ALA A 107 6.86 12.70 7.03
C ALA A 107 7.50 11.48 6.37
N ILE A 108 7.28 10.29 6.93
CA ILE A 108 7.62 8.99 6.34
C ILE A 108 6.32 8.26 6.07
N TYR A 109 6.11 7.86 4.82
CA TYR A 109 4.92 7.14 4.41
C TYR A 109 5.22 5.66 4.22
N PHE A 110 4.50 4.84 4.97
CA PHE A 110 4.52 3.39 4.91
C PHE A 110 3.33 2.94 4.07
N HIS A 111 3.60 2.47 2.85
CA HIS A 111 2.53 2.13 1.90
C HIS A 111 1.75 0.88 2.31
N GLY A 112 0.48 0.84 1.92
CA GLY A 112 -0.37 -0.33 2.07
C GLY A 112 -0.11 -1.41 1.02
N GLY A 113 -0.97 -2.43 1.02
CA GLY A 113 -0.92 -3.51 0.04
C GLY A 113 -0.72 -4.91 0.63
N GLY A 114 -1.11 -5.10 1.91
CA GLY A 114 -1.12 -6.42 2.55
C GLY A 114 0.23 -7.09 2.69
N TYR A 115 1.33 -6.33 2.70
CA TYR A 115 2.72 -6.83 2.60
C TYR A 115 3.01 -7.64 1.33
N TYR A 116 2.10 -7.63 0.38
CA TYR A 116 2.08 -8.49 -0.78
C TYR A 116 2.25 -7.72 -2.10
N TYR A 117 1.73 -6.51 -2.15
CA TYR A 117 1.88 -5.56 -3.25
C TYR A 117 2.02 -4.13 -2.71
N GLY A 118 2.07 -3.16 -3.60
CA GLY A 118 2.33 -1.77 -3.28
C GLY A 118 3.75 -1.37 -3.71
N SER A 119 3.88 -0.11 -4.07
CA SER A 119 5.15 0.46 -4.54
C SER A 119 5.07 1.98 -4.52
N VAL A 120 6.20 2.64 -4.74
CA VAL A 120 6.21 4.08 -5.01
C VAL A 120 5.30 4.44 -6.19
N ILE A 121 5.32 3.64 -7.26
CA ILE A 121 4.52 3.90 -8.47
C ILE A 121 3.02 3.91 -8.15
N SER A 122 2.56 2.97 -7.35
CA SER A 122 1.13 2.85 -7.02
C SER A 122 0.63 3.93 -6.05
N HIS A 123 1.51 4.54 -5.25
CA HIS A 123 1.12 5.46 -4.17
C HIS A 123 1.53 6.92 -4.40
N LYS A 124 2.51 7.20 -5.26
CA LYS A 124 3.05 8.56 -5.42
C LYS A 124 2.01 9.61 -5.83
N ASN A 125 0.98 9.22 -6.58
CA ASN A 125 -0.12 10.13 -6.93
C ASN A 125 -0.88 10.59 -5.67
N LEU A 126 -1.42 9.63 -4.90
CA LEU A 126 -2.10 9.90 -3.62
C LEU A 126 -1.19 10.69 -2.68
N LEU A 127 0.08 10.26 -2.59
CA LEU A 127 1.02 10.88 -1.68
C LEU A 127 1.38 12.31 -2.09
N SER A 128 1.39 12.64 -3.40
CA SER A 128 1.58 14.03 -3.84
C SER A 128 0.47 14.95 -3.35
N GLN A 129 -0.78 14.47 -3.33
CA GLN A 129 -1.92 15.23 -2.79
C GLN A 129 -1.85 15.38 -1.27
N ILE A 130 -1.46 14.31 -0.56
CA ILE A 130 -1.25 14.35 0.90
C ILE A 130 -0.13 15.35 1.22
N THR A 131 1.03 15.23 0.56
CA THR A 131 2.19 16.11 0.75
C THR A 131 1.84 17.57 0.53
N ALA A 132 1.08 17.89 -0.52
CA ALA A 132 0.60 19.24 -0.78
C ALA A 132 -0.32 19.75 0.36
N SER A 133 -1.22 18.87 0.82
CA SER A 133 -2.20 19.24 1.86
C SER A 133 -1.54 19.50 3.21
N ILE A 134 -0.56 18.68 3.60
CA ILE A 134 0.18 18.87 4.87
C ILE A 134 1.32 19.88 4.73
N ASN A 135 1.71 20.22 3.51
CA ASN A 135 2.78 21.12 3.14
C ASN A 135 4.11 20.83 3.86
N MET A 136 4.53 19.56 3.84
CA MET A 136 5.69 19.01 4.53
C MET A 136 6.44 18.06 3.60
N VAL A 137 7.77 18.05 3.67
CA VAL A 137 8.58 17.03 2.98
C VAL A 137 8.12 15.65 3.39
N THR A 138 7.86 14.79 2.41
CA THR A 138 7.36 13.43 2.65
C THR A 138 8.22 12.42 1.92
N TYR A 139 8.59 11.34 2.58
CA TYR A 139 9.34 10.22 2.02
C TYR A 139 8.44 9.00 1.86
N ILE A 140 8.57 8.31 0.74
CA ILE A 140 7.99 6.98 0.51
C ILE A 140 9.09 6.02 0.09
N PHE A 141 9.05 4.79 0.56
CA PHE A 141 10.03 3.76 0.25
C PHE A 141 9.35 2.42 -0.06
N GLU A 142 10.05 1.57 -0.80
CA GLU A 142 9.64 0.19 -1.04
C GLU A 142 10.37 -0.72 -0.06
N TYR A 143 9.62 -1.52 0.66
CA TYR A 143 10.12 -2.60 1.51
C TYR A 143 9.88 -3.95 0.83
N ARG A 144 10.64 -4.96 1.21
CA ARG A 144 10.49 -6.31 0.66
C ARG A 144 9.11 -6.89 0.95
N LEU A 145 8.53 -7.52 -0.07
CA LEU A 145 7.16 -8.02 -0.05
C LEU A 145 7.12 -9.54 -0.01
N SER A 146 6.07 -10.07 0.60
CA SER A 146 5.74 -11.50 0.57
C SER A 146 5.15 -11.88 -0.82
N PRO A 147 5.25 -13.12 -1.23
CA PRO A 147 5.79 -14.27 -0.52
C PRO A 147 7.31 -14.43 -0.60
N GLU A 148 8.02 -13.60 -1.38
CA GLU A 148 9.47 -13.70 -1.57
C GLU A 148 10.25 -13.36 -0.30
N ALA A 149 9.71 -12.45 0.51
CA ALA A 149 10.28 -12.05 1.79
C ALA A 149 9.21 -12.05 2.88
N VAL A 150 9.32 -13.01 3.78
CA VAL A 150 8.42 -13.16 4.92
C VAL A 150 8.84 -12.27 6.10
N PHE A 151 8.02 -12.16 7.14
CA PHE A 151 8.39 -11.51 8.39
C PHE A 151 9.73 -12.11 8.94
N PRO A 152 10.66 -11.28 9.45
CA PRO A 152 10.55 -9.84 9.70
C PRO A 152 11.10 -8.93 8.58
N ASN A 153 11.34 -9.42 7.37
CA ASN A 153 12.06 -8.67 6.33
C ASN A 153 11.54 -7.25 6.09
N ALA A 154 10.23 -7.05 5.93
CA ALA A 154 9.67 -5.71 5.75
C ALA A 154 9.89 -4.81 6.98
N HIS A 155 9.86 -5.41 8.18
CA HIS A 155 10.11 -4.71 9.43
C HIS A 155 11.57 -4.25 9.54
N ASP A 156 12.51 -5.10 9.16
CA ASP A 156 13.94 -4.77 9.16
C ASP A 156 14.27 -3.71 8.11
N ASP A 157 13.67 -3.80 6.91
CA ASP A 157 13.81 -2.77 5.88
C ASP A 157 13.28 -1.41 6.36
N ALA A 158 12.13 -1.42 7.03
CA ALA A 158 11.54 -0.20 7.58
C ALA A 158 12.41 0.43 8.68
N LYS A 159 13.03 -0.37 9.56
CA LYS A 159 14.00 0.13 10.55
C LYS A 159 15.19 0.80 9.86
N GLU A 160 15.74 0.15 8.86
CA GLU A 160 16.92 0.64 8.16
C GLU A 160 16.63 1.96 7.45
N ILE A 161 15.50 2.07 6.73
CA ILE A 161 15.16 3.31 6.03
C ILE A 161 14.79 4.44 6.97
N VAL A 162 14.06 4.16 8.06
CA VAL A 162 13.75 5.16 9.08
C VAL A 162 15.03 5.72 9.70
N THR A 163 15.98 4.85 10.02
CA THR A 163 17.29 5.27 10.56
C THR A 163 18.06 6.12 9.54
N PHE A 164 18.06 5.72 8.28
CA PHE A 164 18.71 6.50 7.23
C PHE A 164 18.09 7.89 7.08
N LEU A 165 16.74 7.97 7.06
CA LEU A 165 16.04 9.25 6.94
C LEU A 165 16.22 10.15 8.16
N ASP A 166 16.26 9.58 9.37
CA ASP A 166 16.54 10.31 10.61
C ASP A 166 17.92 10.95 10.58
N ASN A 167 18.93 10.23 10.07
CA ASN A 167 20.29 10.73 9.94
C ASN A 167 20.40 11.89 8.93
N ILE A 168 19.69 11.85 7.79
CA ILE A 168 19.76 12.94 6.80
C ILE A 168 18.88 14.14 7.14
N GLU A 169 17.86 13.96 7.98
CA GLU A 169 16.96 15.00 8.48
C GLU A 169 17.28 15.37 9.93
N GLU A 170 18.56 15.32 10.28
CA GLU A 170 19.08 15.52 11.63
C GLU A 170 18.43 16.71 12.36
N GLY A 171 18.00 16.48 13.60
CA GLY A 171 17.37 17.50 14.44
C GLY A 171 15.92 17.81 14.13
N LYS A 172 15.32 17.20 13.08
CA LYS A 172 13.94 17.41 12.71
C LYS A 172 13.01 16.35 13.32
N ASN A 173 11.76 16.74 13.53
CA ASN A 173 10.74 15.81 13.99
C ASN A 173 10.17 15.00 12.83
N SER A 174 10.14 13.68 12.97
CA SER A 174 9.45 12.80 12.01
C SER A 174 7.97 12.61 12.36
N ILE A 175 7.15 12.51 11.32
CA ILE A 175 5.74 12.09 11.40
C ILE A 175 5.61 10.82 10.55
N TRP A 176 5.09 9.75 11.12
CA TRP A 176 4.88 8.51 10.36
C TRP A 176 3.43 8.39 9.95
N ILE A 177 3.22 8.11 8.67
CA ILE A 177 1.90 7.92 8.06
C ILE A 177 1.85 6.51 7.51
N GLY A 178 0.99 5.67 8.05
CA GLY A 178 0.85 4.27 7.63
C GLY A 178 -0.55 3.94 7.15
N GLU A 179 -0.64 3.32 5.98
CA GLU A 179 -1.90 2.87 5.39
C GLU A 179 -1.99 1.34 5.41
N SER A 180 -3.13 0.79 5.88
CA SER A 180 -3.39 -0.66 5.86
C SER A 180 -2.22 -1.47 6.46
N ALA A 181 -1.57 -2.35 5.69
CA ALA A 181 -0.35 -3.08 6.10
C ALA A 181 0.79 -2.14 6.49
N GLY A 182 0.96 -1.01 5.79
CA GLY A 182 1.94 0.02 6.17
C GLY A 182 1.64 0.65 7.53
N GLY A 183 0.36 0.73 7.91
CA GLY A 183 -0.06 1.12 9.25
C GLY A 183 0.34 0.09 10.31
N GLY A 184 0.20 -1.21 9.99
CA GLY A 184 0.72 -2.30 10.82
C GLY A 184 2.24 -2.23 10.97
N LEU A 185 2.95 -1.98 9.86
CA LEU A 185 4.40 -1.86 9.84
C LEU A 185 4.90 -0.70 10.71
N ALA A 186 4.34 0.51 10.52
CA ALA A 186 4.68 1.69 11.30
C ALA A 186 4.38 1.50 12.81
N THR A 187 3.24 0.88 13.14
CA THR A 187 2.88 0.55 14.52
C THR A 187 3.86 -0.47 15.10
N GLY A 188 4.21 -1.51 14.32
CA GLY A 188 5.18 -2.52 14.73
C GLY A 188 6.53 -1.91 15.13
N LEU A 189 7.03 -0.91 14.38
CA LEU A 189 8.25 -0.20 14.76
C LEU A 189 8.07 0.60 16.07
N CYS A 190 6.89 1.19 16.27
CA CYS A 190 6.62 1.96 17.51
C CYS A 190 6.60 1.10 18.77
N VAL A 191 6.19 -0.17 18.66
CA VAL A 191 6.12 -1.09 19.81
C VAL A 191 7.36 -2.00 19.95
N ASP A 192 8.30 -1.94 19.02
CA ASP A 192 9.53 -2.71 19.08
C ASP A 192 10.51 -2.05 20.07
N ASP A 193 10.70 -2.66 21.23
CA ASP A 193 11.60 -2.17 22.30
C ASP A 193 13.07 -2.09 21.88
N LYS A 194 13.46 -2.85 20.85
CA LYS A 194 14.83 -2.85 20.31
C LYS A 194 15.09 -1.71 19.32
N PHE A 195 14.05 -1.05 18.83
CA PHE A 195 14.14 0.08 17.92
C PHE A 195 13.82 1.37 18.69
N GLN A 196 14.76 2.32 18.73
CA GLN A 196 14.67 3.49 19.62
C GLN A 196 14.02 4.71 18.97
N LEU A 197 14.05 4.81 17.63
CA LEU A 197 13.46 5.95 16.94
C LEU A 197 11.93 5.90 17.05
N ARG A 198 11.35 7.06 17.34
CA ARG A 198 9.89 7.22 17.49
C ARG A 198 9.44 8.47 16.74
N PRO A 199 8.31 8.43 16.07
CA PRO A 199 7.75 9.61 15.42
C PRO A 199 7.17 10.56 16.48
N LYS A 200 7.20 11.86 16.19
CA LYS A 200 6.45 12.87 16.95
C LYS A 200 4.95 12.61 16.92
N LYS A 201 4.46 12.09 15.76
CA LYS A 201 3.07 11.69 15.55
C LYS A 201 3.02 10.46 14.66
N LEU A 202 2.08 9.56 14.95
CA LEU A 202 1.73 8.42 14.13
C LEU A 202 0.31 8.63 13.59
N VAL A 203 0.18 8.65 12.26
CA VAL A 203 -1.10 8.78 11.54
C VAL A 203 -1.40 7.44 10.89
N LEU A 204 -2.53 6.84 11.23
CA LEU A 204 -2.94 5.53 10.75
C LEU A 204 -4.21 5.65 9.90
N MET A 205 -4.12 5.21 8.64
CA MET A 205 -5.22 5.18 7.68
C MET A 205 -5.67 3.73 7.51
N SER A 206 -6.79 3.36 8.12
CA SER A 206 -7.33 1.99 8.09
C SER A 206 -6.26 0.91 8.35
N PRO A 207 -5.52 0.96 9.45
CA PRO A 207 -4.35 0.11 9.66
C PRO A 207 -4.73 -1.35 9.82
N TRP A 208 -3.93 -2.26 9.24
CA TRP A 208 -4.05 -3.68 9.47
C TRP A 208 -3.13 -4.11 10.61
N LEU A 209 -3.67 -4.11 11.84
CA LEU A 209 -2.89 -4.33 13.07
C LEU A 209 -2.90 -5.79 13.53
N ASP A 210 -3.92 -6.55 13.17
CA ASP A 210 -4.06 -7.96 13.54
C ASP A 210 -4.07 -8.83 12.29
N LEU A 211 -3.00 -9.59 12.09
CA LEU A 211 -2.85 -10.52 10.97
C LEU A 211 -3.39 -11.91 11.31
N SER A 212 -3.78 -12.16 12.57
CA SER A 212 -4.28 -13.45 13.01
C SER A 212 -5.73 -13.68 12.59
N ASP A 213 -6.11 -14.97 12.43
CA ASP A 213 -7.48 -15.38 12.14
C ASP A 213 -8.37 -15.46 13.38
N LYS A 214 -7.83 -15.09 14.54
CA LYS A 214 -8.51 -15.26 15.83
C LYS A 214 -9.64 -14.25 16.05
N ASN A 215 -9.67 -13.15 15.28
CA ASN A 215 -10.71 -12.14 15.42
C ASN A 215 -12.03 -12.60 14.78
N LYS A 216 -12.96 -13.11 15.60
CA LYS A 216 -14.27 -13.60 15.18
C LYS A 216 -15.17 -12.52 14.56
N ASP A 217 -14.94 -11.26 14.88
CA ASP A 217 -15.72 -10.13 14.34
C ASP A 217 -15.50 -9.91 12.85
N ARG A 218 -14.37 -10.37 12.31
CA ARG A 218 -14.11 -10.33 10.85
C ARG A 218 -15.16 -11.10 10.05
N ASN A 219 -15.69 -12.20 10.58
CA ASN A 219 -16.71 -13.00 9.89
C ASN A 219 -18.02 -12.21 9.70
N PHE A 220 -18.35 -11.28 10.60
CA PHE A 220 -19.50 -10.40 10.46
C PHE A 220 -19.36 -9.47 9.25
N LEU A 221 -18.14 -9.10 8.86
CA LEU A 221 -17.87 -8.22 7.73
C LEU A 221 -17.71 -8.97 6.40
N LYS A 222 -17.60 -10.30 6.42
CA LYS A 222 -17.33 -11.14 5.24
C LYS A 222 -18.22 -10.83 4.03
N ASN A 223 -19.48 -10.52 4.25
CA ASN A 223 -20.45 -10.21 3.21
C ASN A 223 -20.77 -8.71 3.08
N LYS A 224 -20.24 -7.87 3.98
CA LYS A 224 -20.51 -6.43 4.01
C LYS A 224 -19.37 -5.61 3.42
N ASP A 225 -18.14 -6.09 3.53
CA ASP A 225 -17.00 -5.43 2.92
C ASP A 225 -17.03 -5.66 1.41
N ILE A 226 -17.16 -4.57 0.65
CA ILE A 226 -17.22 -4.60 -0.82
C ILE A 226 -15.83 -4.50 -1.45
N LEU A 227 -14.81 -4.05 -0.71
CA LEU A 227 -13.47 -3.80 -1.19
C LEU A 227 -12.53 -4.98 -0.92
N ILE A 228 -12.53 -5.46 0.32
CA ILE A 228 -11.56 -6.45 0.78
C ILE A 228 -12.22 -7.82 0.91
N LEU A 229 -11.59 -8.83 0.31
CA LEU A 229 -11.94 -10.23 0.54
C LEU A 229 -11.26 -10.71 1.80
N LEU A 230 -12.03 -11.21 2.76
CA LEU A 230 -11.49 -11.77 4.00
C LEU A 230 -10.50 -12.92 3.71
N ASP A 231 -10.88 -13.83 2.80
CA ASP A 231 -10.01 -14.94 2.38
C ASP A 231 -8.68 -14.44 1.76
N GLY A 232 -8.70 -13.28 1.09
CA GLY A 232 -7.48 -12.62 0.59
C GLY A 232 -6.62 -12.03 1.69
N MET A 233 -7.21 -11.49 2.74
CA MET A 233 -6.44 -11.02 3.90
C MET A 233 -5.77 -12.19 4.62
N HIS A 234 -6.49 -13.30 4.83
CA HIS A 234 -5.90 -14.52 5.40
C HIS A 234 -4.70 -14.99 4.59
N MET A 235 -4.88 -15.12 3.29
CA MET A 235 -3.81 -15.52 2.37
C MET A 235 -2.58 -14.60 2.51
N MET A 236 -2.78 -13.28 2.47
CA MET A 236 -1.67 -12.32 2.60
C MET A 236 -1.01 -12.39 3.98
N GLY A 237 -1.78 -12.59 5.04
CA GLY A 237 -1.26 -12.77 6.41
C GLY A 237 -0.40 -14.03 6.53
N GLU A 238 -0.86 -15.15 5.98
CA GLU A 238 -0.09 -16.42 5.95
C GLU A 238 1.17 -16.28 5.08
N TYR A 239 1.09 -15.61 3.93
CA TYR A 239 2.27 -15.40 3.07
C TYR A 239 3.30 -14.49 3.72
N TYR A 240 2.87 -13.55 4.56
CA TYR A 240 3.77 -12.65 5.27
C TYR A 240 4.39 -13.30 6.51
N SER A 241 3.64 -14.13 7.22
CA SER A 241 4.13 -14.81 8.43
C SER A 241 5.12 -15.96 8.13
N GLY A 242 5.02 -16.60 6.97
CA GLY A 242 5.89 -17.70 6.52
C GLY A 242 5.26 -19.07 6.74
#